data_d34d5340aaa4fa02d35ef10c7ca00973
#
_entry.id   d34d5340aaa4fa02d35ef10c7ca00973
#
_cell.length_a   1.000
_cell.length_b   1.000
_cell.length_c   1.000
_cell.angle_alpha   90.00
_cell.angle_beta   90.00
_cell.angle_gamma   90.00
#
_symmetry.space_group_name_H-M   'P 1'
#
loop_
_entity.id
_entity.type
_entity.pdbx_description
1 polymer ?
#
loop_
_entity_poly.entity_id
_entity_poly.type
_entity_poly.pdbx_seq_one_letter_code
_entity_poly.pdbx_strand_id
1 'polypeptide(L)'
;VHPERIAHENDARVKRLTGKIDAVLVDAPCTGSGTLRRNPDLKWRMSPAAVDELVAKQSAILASAARLPKPGGRLVYGTCSLLPEENEGVVDRFIAAHPGWTLLSAPEILARQGVESIGDGRYLKLLPHVHGTDGFFGAVLERPAA
;
A
#
# COMPACT_ATOMS: atom_id res chain seq x y z
N VAL A 1 -1.28 -10.81 18.50
CA VAL A 1 -1.50 -9.45 18.00
C VAL A 1 -1.65 -8.53 19.18
N HIS A 2 -0.93 -7.41 19.20
CA HIS A 2 -1.01 -6.37 20.22
C HIS A 2 -1.54 -5.09 19.55
N PRO A 3 -2.85 -4.82 19.59
CA PRO A 3 -3.43 -3.64 18.97
C PRO A 3 -3.07 -2.40 19.79
N GLU A 4 -2.58 -1.37 19.10
CA GLU A 4 -2.33 -0.06 19.70
C GLU A 4 -2.98 1.04 18.85
N ARG A 5 -3.72 1.93 19.51
CA ARG A 5 -4.26 3.10 18.85
C ARG A 5 -3.21 4.20 18.79
N ILE A 6 -2.96 4.71 17.59
CA ILE A 6 -2.09 5.85 17.33
C ILE A 6 -2.93 7.08 16.92
N ALA A 7 -2.43 8.27 17.21
CA ALA A 7 -3.13 9.52 16.88
C ALA A 7 -2.93 9.91 15.39
N HIS A 8 -1.75 9.65 14.86
CA HIS A 8 -1.36 9.94 13.48
C HIS A 8 -0.09 9.13 13.12
N GLU A 9 0.30 9.17 11.87
CA GLU A 9 1.44 8.39 11.32
C GLU A 9 2.80 8.72 11.97
N ASN A 10 2.94 9.88 12.60
CA ASN A 10 4.16 10.29 13.31
C ASN A 10 4.11 10.10 14.83
N ASP A 11 3.16 9.31 15.34
CA ASP A 11 3.04 9.01 16.77
C ASP A 11 4.34 8.45 17.36
N ALA A 12 4.63 8.78 18.62
CA ALA A 12 5.83 8.31 19.31
C ALA A 12 5.94 6.78 19.39
N ARG A 13 4.79 6.09 19.44
CA ARG A 13 4.74 4.61 19.43
C ARG A 13 5.25 4.04 18.12
N VAL A 14 4.89 4.66 17.00
CA VAL A 14 5.43 4.30 15.68
C VAL A 14 6.93 4.57 15.63
N LYS A 15 7.38 5.74 16.07
CA LYS A 15 8.80 6.12 16.06
C LYS A 15 9.71 5.17 16.84
N ARG A 16 9.22 4.57 17.94
CA ARG A 16 10.00 3.59 18.73
C ARG A 16 10.36 2.32 17.94
N LEU A 17 9.63 2.01 16.88
CA LEU A 17 9.81 0.84 16.02
C LEU A 17 10.78 1.08 14.86
N THR A 18 11.32 2.29 14.72
CA THR A 18 12.24 2.66 13.62
C THR A 18 13.40 1.69 13.51
N GLY A 19 13.57 1.10 12.33
CA GLY A 19 14.65 0.16 12.00
C GLY A 19 14.61 -1.18 12.74
N LYS A 20 13.46 -1.57 13.29
CA LYS A 20 13.33 -2.76 14.13
C LYS A 20 12.42 -3.85 13.55
N ILE A 21 11.69 -3.57 12.50
CA ILE A 21 10.62 -4.43 11.98
C ILE A 21 11.12 -5.19 10.74
N ASP A 22 10.85 -6.48 10.66
CA ASP A 22 11.23 -7.32 9.51
C ASP A 22 10.31 -7.07 8.31
N ALA A 23 9.01 -6.93 8.56
CA ALA A 23 8.01 -6.63 7.54
C ALA A 23 6.93 -5.69 8.08
N VAL A 24 6.56 -4.69 7.30
CA VAL A 24 5.51 -3.71 7.61
C VAL A 24 4.42 -3.81 6.55
N LEU A 25 3.17 -3.87 6.97
CA LEU A 25 2.01 -3.78 6.09
C LEU A 25 1.30 -2.44 6.34
N VAL A 26 1.11 -1.68 5.28
CA VAL A 26 0.30 -0.46 5.25
C VAL A 26 -0.98 -0.76 4.49
N ASP A 27 -2.08 -0.93 5.21
CA ASP A 27 -3.43 -0.93 4.64
C ASP A 27 -3.92 0.52 4.67
N ALA A 28 -3.74 1.21 3.55
CA ALA A 28 -3.89 2.66 3.50
C ALA A 28 -5.35 3.10 3.38
N PRO A 29 -5.77 4.18 4.06
CA PRO A 29 -7.07 4.78 3.83
C PRO A 29 -7.15 5.24 2.37
N CYS A 30 -8.22 4.89 1.68
CA CYS A 30 -8.40 5.16 0.25
C CYS A 30 -9.87 5.41 -0.07
N THR A 31 -10.17 5.75 -1.34
CA THR A 31 -11.56 5.96 -1.80
C THR A 31 -12.44 4.73 -1.66
N GLY A 32 -11.85 3.53 -1.62
CA GLY A 32 -12.60 2.28 -1.58
C GLY A 32 -13.26 1.91 -2.91
N SER A 33 -12.84 2.51 -4.02
CA SER A 33 -13.46 2.32 -5.35
C SER A 33 -13.50 0.84 -5.79
N GLY A 34 -12.59 0.00 -5.31
CA GLY A 34 -12.62 -1.44 -5.56
C GLY A 34 -13.76 -2.18 -4.87
N THR A 35 -14.45 -1.55 -3.92
CA THR A 35 -15.57 -2.14 -3.16
C THR A 35 -16.95 -1.68 -3.64
N LEU A 36 -17.02 -0.96 -4.77
CA LEU A 36 -18.27 -0.38 -5.30
C LEU A 36 -19.39 -1.41 -5.48
N ARG A 37 -19.07 -2.66 -5.81
CA ARG A 37 -20.06 -3.73 -5.94
C ARG A 37 -20.81 -4.03 -4.64
N ARG A 38 -20.18 -3.77 -3.48
CA ARG A 38 -20.76 -3.95 -2.14
C ARG A 38 -21.19 -2.64 -1.51
N ASN A 39 -20.58 -1.55 -1.93
CA ASN A 39 -20.80 -0.19 -1.41
C ASN A 39 -21.08 0.79 -2.56
N PRO A 40 -22.22 0.65 -3.28
CA PRO A 40 -22.47 1.44 -4.50
C PRO A 40 -22.69 2.93 -4.21
N ASP A 41 -22.96 3.33 -2.98
CA ASP A 41 -23.10 4.71 -2.55
C ASP A 41 -21.77 5.48 -2.53
N LEU A 42 -20.62 4.79 -2.52
CA LEU A 42 -19.30 5.43 -2.56
C LEU A 42 -19.12 6.34 -3.78
N LYS A 43 -19.71 6.00 -4.93
CA LYS A 43 -19.66 6.82 -6.15
C LYS A 43 -20.17 8.26 -5.96
N TRP A 44 -21.08 8.47 -5.01
CA TRP A 44 -21.66 9.78 -4.72
C TRP A 44 -20.81 10.63 -3.77
N ARG A 45 -19.84 9.99 -3.11
CA ARG A 45 -18.94 10.63 -2.14
C ARG A 45 -17.56 10.92 -2.73
N MET A 46 -17.26 10.38 -3.92
CA MET A 46 -15.99 10.58 -4.59
C MET A 46 -15.96 11.93 -5.32
N SER A 47 -14.89 12.67 -5.12
CA SER A 47 -14.58 13.87 -5.89
C SER A 47 -13.06 13.93 -6.15
N PRO A 48 -12.60 14.65 -7.17
CA PRO A 48 -11.16 14.85 -7.41
C PRO A 48 -10.43 15.38 -6.17
N ALA A 49 -11.00 16.37 -5.48
CA ALA A 49 -10.40 16.93 -4.26
C ALA A 49 -10.27 15.90 -3.14
N ALA A 50 -11.26 15.02 -2.96
CA ALA A 50 -11.19 13.95 -1.97
C ALA A 50 -10.10 12.92 -2.31
N VAL A 51 -9.88 12.64 -3.60
CA VAL A 51 -8.77 11.77 -4.06
C VAL A 51 -7.43 12.43 -3.74
N ASP A 52 -7.25 13.71 -4.03
CA ASP A 52 -6.01 14.44 -3.77
C ASP A 52 -5.66 14.45 -2.27
N GLU A 53 -6.66 14.67 -1.40
CA GLU A 53 -6.48 14.61 0.06
C GLU A 53 -6.04 13.21 0.53
N LEU A 54 -6.66 12.15 -0.01
CA LEU A 54 -6.31 10.78 0.32
C LEU A 54 -4.92 10.43 -0.17
N VAL A 55 -4.54 10.83 -1.38
CA VAL A 55 -3.21 10.63 -1.95
C VAL A 55 -2.13 11.30 -1.11
N ALA A 56 -2.36 12.52 -0.62
CA ALA A 56 -1.45 13.22 0.28
C ALA A 56 -1.28 12.45 1.61
N LYS A 57 -2.39 11.96 2.18
CA LYS A 57 -2.39 11.18 3.41
C LYS A 57 -1.70 9.82 3.24
N GLN A 58 -1.98 9.12 2.16
CA GLN A 58 -1.33 7.85 1.81
C GLN A 58 0.18 8.02 1.69
N SER A 59 0.63 9.07 1.00
CA SER A 59 2.05 9.38 0.84
C SER A 59 2.73 9.66 2.20
N ALA A 60 2.08 10.40 3.09
CA ALA A 60 2.59 10.68 4.43
C ALA A 60 2.68 9.42 5.30
N ILE A 61 1.67 8.55 5.25
CA ILE A 61 1.65 7.28 5.96
C ILE A 61 2.77 6.36 5.44
N LEU A 62 2.90 6.22 4.13
CA LEU A 62 3.92 5.37 3.51
C LEU A 62 5.33 5.85 3.86
N ALA A 63 5.60 7.15 3.79
CA ALA A 63 6.88 7.75 4.19
C ALA A 63 7.20 7.52 5.68
N SER A 64 6.19 7.59 6.55
CA SER A 64 6.37 7.26 7.97
C SER A 64 6.66 5.79 8.19
N ALA A 65 5.91 4.91 7.54
CA ALA A 65 6.08 3.46 7.63
C ALA A 65 7.45 2.99 7.11
N ALA A 66 7.99 3.67 6.11
CA ALA A 66 9.31 3.36 5.52
C ALA A 66 10.48 3.46 6.52
N ARG A 67 10.30 4.12 7.65
CA ARG A 67 11.32 4.19 8.72
C ARG A 67 11.39 2.92 9.56
N LEU A 68 10.36 2.09 9.55
CA LEU A 68 10.19 0.96 10.47
C LEU A 68 10.98 -0.28 10.07
N PRO A 69 11.04 -0.68 8.79
CA PRO A 69 11.78 -1.89 8.41
C PRO A 69 13.26 -1.79 8.73
N LYS A 70 13.86 -2.91 9.11
CA LYS A 70 15.31 -3.09 9.14
C LYS A 70 15.92 -2.93 7.74
N PRO A 71 17.23 -2.69 7.60
CA PRO A 71 17.91 -2.87 6.32
C PRO A 71 17.59 -4.25 5.72
N GLY A 72 17.22 -4.31 4.43
CA GLY A 72 16.74 -5.53 3.78
C GLY A 72 15.31 -5.96 4.17
N GLY A 73 14.66 -5.24 5.07
CA GLY A 73 13.28 -5.50 5.47
C GLY A 73 12.25 -5.03 4.43
N ARG A 74 11.02 -5.51 4.53
CA ARG A 74 9.96 -5.27 3.55
C ARG A 74 8.90 -4.32 4.05
N LEU A 75 8.37 -3.54 3.12
CA LEU A 75 7.21 -2.66 3.30
C LEU A 75 6.20 -3.00 2.23
N VAL A 76 5.02 -3.43 2.64
CA VAL A 76 3.90 -3.72 1.73
C VAL A 76 2.90 -2.57 1.83
N TYR A 77 2.58 -1.98 0.69
CA TYR A 77 1.55 -0.96 0.55
C TYR A 77 0.33 -1.56 -0.12
N GLY A 78 -0.85 -1.38 0.46
CA GLY A 78 -2.10 -1.89 -0.07
C GLY A 78 -3.25 -0.90 0.01
N THR A 79 -4.16 -0.97 -0.95
CA THR A 79 -5.42 -0.21 -0.99
C THR A 79 -6.54 -1.08 -1.55
N CYS A 80 -7.78 -0.79 -1.20
CA CYS A 80 -8.95 -1.28 -1.91
C CYS A 80 -9.44 -0.27 -2.97
N SER A 81 -8.54 0.49 -3.57
CA SER A 81 -8.82 1.43 -4.66
C SER A 81 -8.46 0.84 -6.02
N LEU A 82 -9.22 1.24 -7.05
CA LEU A 82 -8.91 0.99 -8.46
C LEU A 82 -8.23 2.20 -9.14
N LEU A 83 -8.05 3.31 -8.41
CA LEU A 83 -7.52 4.55 -8.96
C LEU A 83 -5.98 4.49 -9.01
N PRO A 84 -5.36 4.69 -10.19
CA PRO A 84 -3.90 4.71 -10.32
C PRO A 84 -3.24 5.79 -9.46
N GLU A 85 -3.91 6.91 -9.21
CA GLU A 85 -3.44 8.01 -8.38
C GLU A 85 -3.17 7.57 -6.94
N GLU A 86 -4.03 6.69 -6.39
CA GLU A 86 -3.92 6.11 -5.04
C GLU A 86 -3.00 4.89 -4.99
N ASN A 87 -2.70 4.28 -6.13
CA ASN A 87 -1.98 3.03 -6.28
C ASN A 87 -0.54 3.29 -6.80
N GLU A 88 -0.33 3.06 -8.09
CA GLU A 88 0.99 3.23 -8.72
C GLU A 88 1.54 4.64 -8.51
N GLY A 89 0.70 5.65 -8.60
CA GLY A 89 1.11 7.04 -8.40
C GLY A 89 1.69 7.33 -7.01
N VAL A 90 1.19 6.68 -5.95
CA VAL A 90 1.76 6.79 -4.61
C VAL A 90 3.10 6.06 -4.54
N VAL A 91 3.19 4.86 -5.12
CA VAL A 91 4.41 4.05 -5.13
C VAL A 91 5.52 4.72 -5.92
N ASP A 92 5.22 5.27 -7.10
CA ASP A 92 6.19 5.95 -7.96
C ASP A 92 6.78 7.18 -7.28
N ARG A 93 5.93 8.01 -6.64
CA ARG A 93 6.40 9.15 -5.85
C ARG A 93 7.26 8.71 -4.67
N PHE A 94 6.90 7.61 -4.01
CA PHE A 94 7.68 7.08 -2.91
C PHE A 94 9.08 6.64 -3.39
N ILE A 95 9.19 5.86 -4.46
CA ILE A 95 10.46 5.39 -5.02
C ILE A 95 11.34 6.58 -5.45
N ALA A 96 10.74 7.58 -6.10
CA ALA A 96 11.45 8.80 -6.51
C ALA A 96 12.03 9.57 -5.31
N ALA A 97 11.32 9.61 -4.20
CA ALA A 97 11.73 10.32 -2.98
C ALA A 97 12.66 9.50 -2.06
N HIS A 98 12.77 8.19 -2.27
CA HIS A 98 13.55 7.30 -1.41
C HIS A 98 14.55 6.46 -2.23
N PRO A 99 15.68 7.07 -2.66
CA PRO A 99 16.71 6.35 -3.41
C PRO A 99 17.19 5.11 -2.67
N GLY A 100 17.36 4.03 -3.42
CA GLY A 100 17.81 2.73 -2.90
C GLY A 100 16.69 1.78 -2.50
N TRP A 101 15.44 2.24 -2.33
CA TRP A 101 14.32 1.34 -2.19
C TRP A 101 14.03 0.62 -3.51
N THR A 102 13.70 -0.66 -3.44
CA THR A 102 13.43 -1.50 -4.62
C THR A 102 11.99 -1.96 -4.61
N LEU A 103 11.29 -1.77 -5.74
CA LEU A 103 9.99 -2.37 -5.97
C LEU A 103 10.18 -3.83 -6.42
N LEU A 104 9.74 -4.77 -5.61
CA LEU A 104 9.77 -6.19 -5.91
C LEU A 104 8.54 -6.60 -6.73
N SER A 105 8.65 -7.70 -7.46
CA SER A 105 7.52 -8.30 -8.17
C SER A 105 6.61 -9.04 -7.18
N ALA A 106 5.43 -8.49 -6.89
CA ALA A 106 4.45 -9.15 -6.04
C ALA A 106 3.94 -10.46 -6.65
N PRO A 107 3.67 -10.57 -7.98
CA PRO A 107 3.31 -11.83 -8.61
C PRO A 107 4.37 -12.93 -8.43
N GLU A 108 5.65 -12.61 -8.57
CA GLU A 108 6.73 -13.59 -8.36
C GLU A 108 6.82 -14.07 -6.90
N ILE A 109 6.62 -13.15 -5.94
CA ILE A 109 6.60 -13.49 -4.52
C ILE A 109 5.44 -14.43 -4.21
N LEU A 110 4.26 -14.14 -4.76
CA LEU A 110 3.05 -14.95 -4.58
C LEU A 110 3.17 -16.32 -5.26
N ALA A 111 3.75 -16.39 -6.45
CA ALA A 111 3.98 -17.65 -7.16
C ALA A 111 4.86 -18.62 -6.36
N ARG A 112 5.87 -18.11 -5.65
CA ARG A 112 6.70 -18.91 -4.73
C ARG A 112 5.92 -19.50 -3.54
N GLN A 113 4.74 -18.95 -3.25
CA GLN A 113 3.81 -19.44 -2.23
C GLN A 113 2.65 -20.27 -2.82
N GLY A 114 2.73 -20.63 -4.12
CA GLY A 114 1.69 -21.38 -4.80
C GLY A 114 0.45 -20.56 -5.18
N VAL A 115 0.55 -19.23 -5.17
CA VAL A 115 -0.52 -18.33 -5.60
C VAL A 115 -0.16 -17.77 -6.96
N GLU A 116 -0.87 -18.21 -7.99
CA GLU A 116 -0.61 -17.85 -9.38
C GLU A 116 -1.74 -16.98 -9.96
N SER A 117 -1.45 -16.37 -11.10
CA SER A 117 -2.40 -15.60 -11.92
C SER A 117 -3.02 -14.38 -11.22
N ILE A 118 -2.32 -13.82 -10.24
CA ILE A 118 -2.77 -12.62 -9.54
C ILE A 118 -1.76 -11.50 -9.76
N GLY A 119 -2.18 -10.43 -10.40
CA GLY A 119 -1.37 -9.22 -10.55
C GLY A 119 -1.20 -8.77 -11.99
N ASP A 120 -0.56 -7.63 -12.11
CA ASP A 120 -0.21 -6.98 -13.37
C ASP A 120 1.17 -6.35 -13.22
N GLY A 121 2.12 -6.78 -14.06
CA GLY A 121 3.50 -6.33 -14.00
C GLY A 121 4.16 -6.67 -12.67
N ARG A 122 4.47 -5.65 -11.85
CA ARG A 122 5.11 -5.80 -10.52
C ARG A 122 4.14 -5.79 -9.37
N TYR A 123 2.87 -5.49 -9.61
CA TYR A 123 1.89 -5.24 -8.58
C TYR A 123 0.95 -6.42 -8.39
N LEU A 124 0.46 -6.62 -7.18
CA LEU A 124 -0.75 -7.37 -6.94
C LEU A 124 -1.93 -6.49 -7.39
N LYS A 125 -2.75 -6.99 -8.30
CA LYS A 125 -3.99 -6.33 -8.73
C LYS A 125 -5.13 -7.34 -8.78
N LEU A 126 -6.13 -7.11 -7.96
CA LEU A 126 -7.40 -7.81 -8.02
C LEU A 126 -8.45 -6.89 -8.64
N LEU A 127 -9.11 -7.40 -9.67
CA LEU A 127 -10.15 -6.67 -10.40
C LEU A 127 -11.47 -7.44 -10.30
N PRO A 128 -12.59 -6.80 -9.95
CA PRO A 128 -13.85 -7.48 -9.71
C PRO A 128 -14.33 -8.31 -10.90
N HIS A 129 -14.18 -7.81 -12.12
CA HIS A 129 -14.62 -8.47 -13.34
C HIS A 129 -13.69 -9.60 -13.82
N VAL A 130 -12.47 -9.67 -13.29
CA VAL A 130 -11.49 -10.73 -13.63
C VAL A 130 -11.47 -11.81 -12.57
N HIS A 131 -11.42 -11.40 -11.30
CA HIS A 131 -11.15 -12.32 -10.18
C HIS A 131 -12.39 -12.65 -9.35
N GLY A 132 -13.53 -12.00 -9.59
CA GLY A 132 -14.75 -12.22 -8.81
C GLY A 132 -14.67 -11.73 -7.35
N THR A 133 -13.63 -10.97 -7.02
CA THR A 133 -13.36 -10.39 -5.70
C THR A 133 -13.66 -8.89 -5.68
N ASP A 134 -13.49 -8.23 -4.54
CA ASP A 134 -13.32 -6.78 -4.54
C ASP A 134 -12.02 -6.40 -5.25
N GLY A 135 -11.95 -5.16 -5.72
CA GLY A 135 -10.71 -4.60 -6.24
C GLY A 135 -9.70 -4.39 -5.12
N PHE A 136 -8.46 -4.75 -5.37
CA PHE A 136 -7.36 -4.53 -4.42
C PHE A 136 -6.05 -4.30 -5.18
N PHE A 137 -5.22 -3.43 -4.62
CA PHE A 137 -3.88 -3.15 -5.10
C PHE A 137 -2.86 -3.45 -3.99
N GLY A 138 -1.71 -4.00 -4.38
CA GLY A 138 -0.60 -4.24 -3.47
C GLY A 138 0.76 -4.05 -4.15
N ALA A 139 1.67 -3.37 -3.46
CA ALA A 139 3.06 -3.19 -3.86
C ALA A 139 3.99 -3.68 -2.75
N VAL A 140 5.05 -4.38 -3.11
CA VAL A 140 6.07 -4.85 -2.18
C VAL A 140 7.36 -4.06 -2.40
N LEU A 141 7.78 -3.36 -1.38
CA LEU A 141 8.97 -2.52 -1.37
C LEU A 141 10.03 -3.13 -0.45
N GLU A 142 11.28 -3.14 -0.85
CA GLU A 142 12.39 -3.60 -0.04
C GLU A 142 13.31 -2.44 0.31
N ARG A 143 13.62 -2.31 1.60
CA ARG A 143 14.57 -1.33 2.09
C ARG A 143 15.98 -1.73 1.66
N PRO A 144 16.86 -0.79 1.22
CA PRO A 144 18.23 -1.12 0.91
C PRO A 144 18.90 -1.84 2.07
N ALA A 145 19.66 -2.89 1.76
CA ALA A 145 20.62 -3.45 2.68
C ALA A 145 21.69 -2.39 2.95
N ALA A 146 22.09 -2.24 4.19
CA ALA A 146 23.04 -1.21 4.59
C ALA A 146 24.39 -1.38 3.86
#